data_35c6324b03f79e7cc31e41c84d716dad
#
_entry.id   35c6324b03f79e7cc31e41c84d716dad
#
_cell.length_a   1.000
_cell.length_b   1.000
_cell.length_c   1.000
_cell.angle_alpha   90.00
_cell.angle_beta   90.00
_cell.angle_gamma   90.00
#
_symmetry.space_group_name_H-M   'P 1'
#
loop_
_entity.id
_entity.type
_entity.pdbx_description
1 polymer ?
#
loop_
_entity_poly.entity_id
_entity_poly.type
_entity_poly.pdbx_seq_one_letter_code
_entity_poly.pdbx_strand_id
1 'polypeptide(L)'
;MLYGGATMDCALMETVFHDVPYTAGFKTFDKGKPVGQAHSTVEVAQPLRVVDLASAPLRKLGITRKQLIDTEKDRRPVTRQWAEALYRQCPDAQGLSWASRQDDSARAVALFGDRIPNGALKPLGASRAWWTTAMLMTRRSI
;
A
#
# COMPACT_ATOMS: atom_id res chain seq x y z
N MET A 1 10.14 2.82 -5.68
CA MET A 1 9.21 1.88 -5.01
C MET A 1 7.81 2.19 -5.49
N LEU A 2 7.02 1.18 -5.82
CA LEU A 2 5.64 1.31 -6.31
C LEU A 2 4.70 0.73 -5.28
N TYR A 3 3.70 1.51 -4.86
CA TYR A 3 2.72 1.10 -3.86
C TYR A 3 1.40 0.72 -4.53
N GLY A 4 0.77 -0.32 -4.02
CA GLY A 4 -0.50 -0.80 -4.51
C GLY A 4 -1.32 -1.54 -3.46
N GLY A 5 -2.55 -1.84 -3.78
CA GLY A 5 -3.45 -2.66 -2.99
C GLY A 5 -4.22 -3.64 -3.85
N ALA A 6 -4.64 -4.75 -3.28
CA ALA A 6 -5.42 -5.76 -3.96
C ALA A 6 -6.79 -5.22 -4.43
N THR A 7 -7.28 -4.18 -3.75
CA THR A 7 -8.51 -3.47 -4.10
C THR A 7 -8.22 -1.97 -4.21
N MET A 8 -9.12 -1.23 -4.86
CA MET A 8 -9.02 0.22 -4.91
C MET A 8 -9.10 0.84 -3.50
N ASP A 9 -10.01 0.34 -2.67
CA ASP A 9 -10.19 0.81 -1.30
C ASP A 9 -8.91 0.60 -0.48
N CYS A 10 -8.28 -0.55 -0.59
CA CYS A 10 -7.00 -0.84 0.03
C CYS A 10 -5.92 0.14 -0.45
N ALA A 11 -5.81 0.38 -1.76
CA ALA A 11 -4.83 1.31 -2.31
C ALA A 11 -5.06 2.74 -1.82
N LEU A 12 -6.32 3.20 -1.71
CA LEU A 12 -6.70 4.49 -1.15
C LEU A 12 -6.31 4.59 0.33
N MET A 13 -6.64 3.56 1.11
CA MET A 13 -6.38 3.53 2.56
C MET A 13 -4.87 3.55 2.86
N GLU A 14 -4.07 2.89 2.05
CA GLU A 14 -2.61 2.84 2.23
C GLU A 14 -1.87 4.08 1.68
N THR A 15 -2.51 4.92 0.89
CA THR A 15 -1.87 6.10 0.28
C THR A 15 -2.52 7.40 0.71
N VAL A 16 -3.75 7.64 0.29
CA VAL A 16 -4.46 8.93 0.49
C VAL A 16 -4.95 9.08 1.93
N PHE A 17 -5.51 7.99 2.49
CA PHE A 17 -6.10 7.98 3.84
C PHE A 17 -5.20 7.37 4.91
N HIS A 18 -3.97 7.03 4.58
CA HIS A 18 -3.02 6.40 5.49
C HIS A 18 -2.90 7.13 6.85
N ASP A 19 -2.99 8.44 6.82
CA ASP A 19 -2.81 9.30 8.00
C ASP A 19 -4.12 9.72 8.68
N VAL A 20 -5.27 9.20 8.24
CA VAL A 20 -6.56 9.50 8.86
C VAL A 20 -6.69 8.67 10.15
N PRO A 21 -6.94 9.32 11.31
CA PRO A 21 -7.02 8.60 12.59
C PRO A 21 -8.13 7.55 12.62
N TYR A 22 -7.86 6.44 13.29
CA TYR A 22 -8.82 5.32 13.46
C TYR A 22 -9.92 5.62 14.47
N THR A 23 -9.74 6.64 15.32
CA THR A 23 -10.68 6.99 16.38
C THR A 23 -12.02 7.48 15.84
N ALA A 24 -13.11 7.05 16.49
CA ALA A 24 -14.45 7.54 16.19
C ALA A 24 -14.54 9.07 16.40
N GLY A 25 -15.27 9.74 15.52
CA GLY A 25 -15.48 11.18 15.58
C GLY A 25 -15.33 11.88 14.23
N PHE A 26 -15.49 13.19 14.22
CA PHE A 26 -15.30 14.01 13.03
C PHE A 26 -13.85 13.93 12.57
N LYS A 27 -13.64 13.47 11.32
CA LYS A 27 -12.33 13.38 10.70
C LYS A 27 -12.20 14.50 9.68
N THR A 28 -11.21 15.36 9.86
CA THR A 28 -10.84 16.35 8.86
C THR A 28 -9.90 15.69 7.87
N PHE A 29 -10.26 15.73 6.60
CA PHE A 29 -9.42 15.28 5.51
C PHE A 29 -9.11 16.48 4.60
N ASP A 30 -7.83 16.70 4.35
CA ASP A 30 -7.39 17.73 3.43
C ASP A 30 -7.68 17.30 1.98
N LYS A 31 -8.73 17.86 1.40
CA LYS A 31 -9.15 17.58 0.02
C LYS A 31 -8.11 18.01 -1.04
N GLY A 32 -7.13 18.82 -0.65
CA GLY A 32 -6.01 19.20 -1.51
C GLY A 32 -4.98 18.09 -1.72
N LYS A 33 -4.86 17.16 -0.79
CA LYS A 33 -3.87 16.06 -0.87
C LYS A 33 -4.02 15.16 -2.10
N PRO A 34 -5.23 14.74 -2.52
CA PRO A 34 -5.38 13.91 -3.72
C PRO A 34 -5.30 14.68 -5.03
N VAL A 35 -5.25 16.02 -4.99
CA VAL A 35 -5.14 16.84 -6.21
C VAL A 35 -3.80 16.56 -6.89
N GLY A 36 -3.84 16.21 -8.16
CA GLY A 36 -2.66 15.84 -8.95
C GLY A 36 -2.21 14.38 -8.79
N GLN A 37 -2.87 13.59 -7.94
CA GLN A 37 -2.62 12.15 -7.85
C GLN A 37 -3.54 11.38 -8.79
N ALA A 38 -3.02 10.28 -9.34
CA ALA A 38 -3.76 9.36 -10.18
C ALA A 38 -3.57 7.93 -9.68
N HIS A 39 -4.56 7.09 -9.92
CA HIS A 39 -4.45 5.66 -9.73
C HIS A 39 -4.49 4.92 -11.07
N SER A 40 -3.83 3.79 -11.11
CA SER A 40 -3.85 2.87 -12.25
C SER A 40 -4.19 1.48 -11.76
N THR A 41 -4.99 0.76 -12.52
CA THR A 41 -5.17 -0.67 -12.31
C THR A 41 -4.15 -1.41 -13.16
N VAL A 42 -3.50 -2.40 -12.57
CA VAL A 42 -2.51 -3.24 -13.26
C VAL A 42 -2.84 -4.71 -13.06
N GLU A 43 -2.62 -5.48 -14.11
CA GLU A 43 -2.61 -6.94 -14.05
C GLU A 43 -1.20 -7.42 -13.74
N VAL A 44 -1.07 -8.34 -12.80
CA VAL A 44 0.18 -9.05 -12.53
C VAL A 44 0.27 -10.24 -13.48
N ALA A 45 0.94 -10.06 -14.62
CA ALA A 45 1.03 -11.05 -15.69
C ALA A 45 2.05 -12.16 -15.42
N GLN A 46 2.91 -12.00 -14.42
CA GLN A 46 3.90 -13.01 -14.01
C GLN A 46 3.94 -13.08 -12.49
N PRO A 47 4.15 -14.26 -11.89
CA PRO A 47 4.29 -14.39 -10.44
C PRO A 47 5.43 -13.50 -9.92
N LEU A 48 5.16 -12.73 -8.87
CA LEU A 48 6.14 -11.91 -8.18
C LEU A 48 6.45 -12.50 -6.80
N ARG A 49 7.73 -12.55 -6.46
CA ARG A 49 8.18 -12.94 -5.12
C ARG A 49 8.14 -11.73 -4.20
N VAL A 50 7.34 -11.79 -3.17
CA VAL A 50 7.25 -10.73 -2.16
C VAL A 50 7.53 -11.27 -0.76
N VAL A 51 8.17 -10.47 0.07
CA VAL A 51 8.33 -10.80 1.49
C VAL A 51 6.99 -10.59 2.17
N ASP A 52 6.48 -11.64 2.80
CA ASP A 52 5.23 -11.56 3.56
C ASP A 52 5.48 -10.97 4.95
N LEU A 53 4.89 -9.83 5.23
CA LEU A 53 4.95 -9.13 6.51
C LEU A 53 3.69 -9.39 7.37
N ALA A 54 3.08 -10.56 7.23
CA ALA A 54 2.03 -11.02 8.14
C ALA A 54 2.59 -11.26 9.56
N SER A 55 1.71 -11.32 10.53
CA SER A 55 2.11 -11.42 11.95
C SER A 55 2.99 -12.63 12.27
N ALA A 56 2.77 -13.77 11.62
CA ALA A 56 3.56 -14.98 11.86
C ALA A 56 5.01 -14.87 11.32
N PRO A 57 5.26 -14.44 10.07
CA PRO A 57 6.60 -14.10 9.60
C PRO A 57 7.31 -13.03 10.42
N LEU A 58 6.60 -11.96 10.82
CA LEU A 58 7.18 -10.89 11.63
C LEU A 58 7.66 -11.37 13.00
N ARG A 59 6.91 -12.28 13.65
CA ARG A 59 7.34 -12.89 14.92
C ARG A 59 8.66 -13.64 14.80
N LYS A 60 8.92 -14.30 13.67
CA LYS A 60 10.21 -14.97 13.42
C LYS A 60 11.37 -13.98 13.33
N LEU A 61 11.09 -12.74 12.95
CA LEU A 61 12.07 -11.65 12.93
C LEU A 61 12.17 -10.89 14.27
N GLY A 62 11.40 -11.31 15.28
CA GLY A 62 11.39 -10.65 16.59
C GLY A 62 10.68 -9.30 16.62
N ILE A 63 9.84 -8.99 15.63
CA ILE A 63 9.10 -7.74 15.52
C ILE A 63 7.60 -7.98 15.47
N THR A 64 6.85 -7.00 15.95
CA THR A 64 5.39 -7.04 15.91
C THR A 64 4.87 -6.23 14.73
N ARG A 65 3.65 -6.55 14.28
CA ARG A 65 2.91 -5.77 13.29
C ARG A 65 2.81 -4.29 13.71
N LYS A 66 2.57 -4.02 15.00
CA LYS A 66 2.48 -2.66 15.55
C LYS A 66 3.77 -1.85 15.38
N GLN A 67 4.91 -2.52 15.42
CA GLN A 67 6.22 -1.86 15.27
C GLN A 67 6.57 -1.55 13.82
N LEU A 68 6.00 -2.26 12.86
CA LEU A 68 6.37 -2.13 11.45
C LEU A 68 5.24 -1.61 10.56
N ILE A 69 4.04 -2.15 10.68
CA ILE A 69 2.92 -1.87 9.77
C ILE A 69 1.98 -0.81 10.36
N ASP A 70 1.54 -1.01 11.61
CA ASP A 70 0.55 -0.14 12.27
C ASP A 70 1.23 1.05 12.96
N THR A 71 2.26 1.61 12.31
CA THR A 71 3.06 2.72 12.86
C THR A 71 2.44 4.08 12.56
N GLU A 72 2.71 5.04 13.43
CA GLU A 72 2.37 6.45 13.22
C GLU A 72 3.41 7.16 12.35
N LYS A 73 3.10 8.39 11.93
CA LYS A 73 3.96 9.19 11.03
C LYS A 73 5.39 9.38 11.50
N ASP A 74 5.59 9.52 12.79
CA ASP A 74 6.89 9.72 13.45
C ASP A 74 7.82 8.49 13.30
N ARG A 75 7.25 7.32 13.06
CA ARG A 75 7.97 6.05 12.88
C ARG A 75 8.36 5.74 11.43
N ARG A 76 8.01 6.57 10.46
CA ARG A 76 8.37 6.37 9.03
C ARG A 76 9.86 6.14 8.76
N PRO A 77 10.81 6.80 9.45
CA PRO A 77 12.24 6.51 9.28
C PRO A 77 12.58 5.05 9.62
N VAL A 78 11.98 4.50 10.67
CA VAL A 78 12.20 3.10 11.09
C VAL A 78 11.62 2.12 10.07
N THR A 79 10.41 2.36 9.57
CA THR A 79 9.79 1.52 8.52
C THR A 79 10.61 1.53 7.24
N ARG A 80 11.20 2.66 6.87
CA ARG A 80 12.10 2.76 5.71
C ARG A 80 13.36 1.93 5.90
N GLN A 81 13.99 2.00 7.08
CA GLN A 81 15.17 1.19 7.39
C GLN A 81 14.88 -0.31 7.31
N TRP A 82 13.72 -0.76 7.77
CA TRP A 82 13.28 -2.14 7.63
C TRP A 82 13.09 -2.54 6.16
N ALA A 83 12.46 -1.69 5.36
CA ALA A 83 12.27 -1.95 3.93
C ALA A 83 13.63 -2.04 3.21
N GLU A 84 14.59 -1.17 3.53
CA GLU A 84 15.95 -1.22 3.00
C GLU A 84 16.71 -2.47 3.44
N ALA A 85 16.57 -2.89 4.70
CA ALA A 85 17.20 -4.10 5.19
C ALA A 85 16.65 -5.35 4.47
N LEU A 86 15.33 -5.45 4.32
CA LEU A 86 14.69 -6.54 3.59
C LEU A 86 15.07 -6.53 2.12
N TYR A 87 15.16 -5.36 1.51
CA TYR A 87 15.63 -5.22 0.14
C TYR A 87 17.06 -5.79 -0.04
N ARG A 88 17.97 -5.48 0.89
CA ARG A 88 19.36 -5.97 0.82
C ARG A 88 19.49 -7.45 1.14
N GLN A 89 18.76 -7.93 2.15
CA GLN A 89 18.88 -9.30 2.65
C GLN A 89 18.11 -10.33 1.83
N CYS A 90 17.11 -9.90 1.07
CA CYS A 90 16.28 -10.75 0.22
C CYS A 90 16.45 -10.35 -1.25
N PRO A 91 17.60 -10.69 -1.90
CA PRO A 91 17.88 -10.25 -3.27
C PRO A 91 16.87 -10.77 -4.30
N ASP A 92 16.26 -11.91 -4.05
CA ASP A 92 15.23 -12.51 -4.92
C ASP A 92 13.85 -11.90 -4.73
N ALA A 93 13.64 -11.11 -3.67
CA ALA A 93 12.37 -10.48 -3.41
C ALA A 93 12.16 -9.26 -4.32
N GLN A 94 11.00 -9.18 -4.92
CA GLN A 94 10.58 -8.11 -5.83
C GLN A 94 9.70 -7.08 -5.12
N GLY A 95 9.41 -7.30 -3.84
CA GLY A 95 8.61 -6.39 -3.05
C GLY A 95 8.26 -6.93 -1.66
N LEU A 96 7.42 -6.20 -0.99
CA LEU A 96 6.88 -6.49 0.34
C LEU A 96 5.36 -6.57 0.24
N SER A 97 4.73 -7.42 1.05
CA SER A 97 3.26 -7.54 1.12
C SER A 97 2.80 -7.66 2.56
N TRP A 98 1.73 -6.95 2.91
CA TRP A 98 1.12 -6.98 4.24
C TRP A 98 -0.39 -6.86 4.16
N ALA A 99 -1.10 -7.26 5.21
CA ALA A 99 -2.51 -6.93 5.34
C ALA A 99 -2.65 -5.43 5.61
N SER A 100 -3.55 -4.74 4.91
CA SER A 100 -3.75 -3.30 5.08
C SER A 100 -4.09 -2.98 6.55
N ARG A 101 -3.61 -1.84 7.04
CA ARG A 101 -3.92 -1.36 8.38
C ARG A 101 -5.41 -1.01 8.53
N GLN A 102 -6.01 -0.50 7.49
CA GLN A 102 -7.39 0.02 7.51
C GLN A 102 -8.39 -0.89 6.79
N ASP A 103 -7.91 -1.92 6.11
CA ASP A 103 -8.72 -2.93 5.43
C ASP A 103 -8.07 -4.30 5.62
N ASP A 104 -8.33 -4.93 6.76
CA ASP A 104 -7.75 -6.24 7.12
C ASP A 104 -8.07 -7.34 6.11
N SER A 105 -9.11 -7.16 5.28
CA SER A 105 -9.51 -8.11 4.25
C SER A 105 -8.64 -8.04 3.00
N ALA A 106 -7.91 -6.95 2.80
CA ALA A 106 -7.12 -6.69 1.61
C ALA A 106 -5.61 -6.63 1.89
N ARG A 107 -4.85 -7.02 0.90
CA ARG A 107 -3.39 -6.95 0.96
C ARG A 107 -2.86 -5.72 0.24
N ALA A 108 -1.95 -5.04 0.90
CA ALA A 108 -1.14 -3.99 0.32
C ALA A 108 0.22 -4.54 -0.12
N VAL A 109 0.83 -3.89 -1.09
CA VAL A 109 2.14 -4.24 -1.63
C VAL A 109 3.00 -3.00 -1.83
N ALA A 110 4.30 -3.17 -1.65
CA ALA A 110 5.32 -2.20 -2.07
C ALA A 110 6.33 -2.94 -2.95
N LEU A 111 6.36 -2.61 -4.23
CA LEU A 111 7.21 -3.28 -5.20
C LEU A 111 8.52 -2.52 -5.42
N PHE A 112 9.61 -3.26 -5.56
CA PHE A 112 10.93 -2.74 -5.90
C PHE A 112 11.04 -2.64 -7.42
N GLY A 113 10.83 -1.45 -7.97
CA GLY A 113 10.68 -1.23 -9.41
C GLY A 113 11.85 -1.74 -10.26
N ASP A 114 13.06 -1.66 -9.74
CA ASP A 114 14.30 -2.16 -10.35
C ASP A 114 14.38 -3.70 -10.42
N ARG A 115 13.54 -4.41 -9.66
CA ARG A 115 13.47 -5.86 -9.61
C ARG A 115 12.26 -6.46 -10.32
N ILE A 116 11.38 -5.62 -10.83
CA ILE A 116 10.18 -6.08 -11.55
C ILE A 116 10.57 -6.41 -12.98
N PRO A 117 10.36 -7.66 -13.45
CA PRO A 117 10.64 -8.01 -14.83
C PRO A 117 9.80 -7.20 -15.81
N ASN A 118 10.37 -6.89 -16.97
CA ASN A 118 9.64 -6.24 -18.03
C ASN A 118 8.39 -7.05 -18.42
N GLY A 119 7.25 -6.36 -18.49
CA GLY A 119 5.98 -7.00 -18.82
C GLY A 119 5.30 -7.78 -17.69
N ALA A 120 5.90 -7.83 -16.48
CA ALA A 120 5.28 -8.47 -15.32
C ALA A 120 4.05 -7.70 -14.80
N LEU A 121 4.03 -6.39 -15.01
CA LEU A 121 2.87 -5.53 -14.69
C LEU A 121 2.34 -4.94 -15.99
N LYS A 122 1.07 -5.17 -16.28
CA LYS A 122 0.38 -4.64 -17.46
C LYS A 122 -0.71 -3.67 -17.03
N PRO A 123 -0.71 -2.41 -17.51
CA PRO A 123 -1.80 -1.48 -17.23
C PRO A 123 -3.13 -2.01 -17.76
N LEU A 124 -4.19 -1.90 -16.96
CA LEU A 124 -5.56 -2.19 -17.35
C LEU A 124 -6.32 -0.86 -17.49
N GLY A 125 -6.47 -0.41 -18.72
CA GLY A 125 -7.15 0.86 -19.03
C GLY A 125 -6.28 2.09 -18.72
N ALA A 126 -6.92 3.26 -18.77
CA ALA A 126 -6.28 4.53 -18.51
C ALA A 126 -6.18 4.85 -17.01
N SER A 127 -5.11 5.51 -16.61
CA SER A 127 -5.01 6.08 -15.26
C SER A 127 -6.11 7.10 -15.00
N ARG A 128 -6.66 7.10 -13.80
CA ARG A 128 -7.74 8.01 -13.38
C ARG A 128 -7.31 8.87 -12.21
N ALA A 129 -7.69 10.13 -12.23
CA ALA A 129 -7.46 11.01 -11.09
C ALA A 129 -8.29 10.57 -9.88
N TRP A 130 -7.68 10.59 -8.70
CA TRP A 130 -8.34 10.16 -7.45
C TRP A 130 -9.65 10.89 -7.16
N TRP A 131 -9.70 12.20 -7.39
CA TRP A 131 -10.88 13.02 -7.13
C TRP A 131 -12.09 12.64 -8.00
N THR A 132 -11.88 12.15 -9.23
CA THR A 132 -12.96 11.65 -10.09
C THR A 132 -13.60 10.40 -9.50
N THR A 133 -12.80 9.52 -8.90
CA THR A 133 -13.25 8.27 -8.29
C THR A 133 -13.99 8.52 -6.97
N ALA A 134 -13.52 9.44 -6.14
CA ALA A 134 -14.20 9.81 -4.90
C ALA A 134 -15.59 10.40 -5.16
N MET A 135 -15.76 11.19 -6.22
CA MET A 135 -17.08 11.68 -6.64
C MET A 135 -18.04 10.57 -7.08
N LEU A 136 -17.53 9.52 -7.74
CA LEU A 136 -18.35 8.39 -8.17
C LEU A 136 -18.81 7.52 -6.98
N MET A 137 -18.00 7.37 -5.95
CA MET A 137 -18.39 6.65 -4.72
C MET A 137 -19.47 7.38 -3.93
N THR A 138 -19.40 8.72 -3.86
CA THR A 138 -20.43 9.53 -3.18
C THR A 138 -21.79 9.47 -3.90
N ARG A 139 -21.83 9.23 -5.20
CA ARG A 139 -23.06 9.11 -5.99
C ARG A 139 -23.74 7.74 -5.91
N ARG A 140 -23.06 6.71 -5.40
CA ARG A 140 -23.62 5.35 -5.25
C ARG A 140 -24.24 5.08 -3.87
N SER A 141 -24.19 6.03 -2.96
CA SER A 141 -24.76 5.93 -1.60
C SER A 141 -26.07 6.71 -1.46
N ILE A 142 -26.88 6.76 -2.50
CA ILE A 142 -28.26 7.26 -2.45
C ILE A 142 -29.20 6.18 -3.01
#